data_3203ddf9523f3aa8372914ba84500f9e
#
_entry.id   3203ddf9523f3aa8372914ba84500f9e
#
_cell.length_a   1.000
_cell.length_b   1.000
_cell.length_c   1.000
_cell.angle_alpha   90.00
_cell.angle_beta   90.00
_cell.angle_gamma   90.00
#
_symmetry.space_group_name_H-M   'P 1'
#
loop_
_entity.id
_entity.type
_entity.pdbx_description
1 polymer ?
#
loop_
_entity_poly.entity_id
_entity_poly.type
_entity_poly.pdbx_seq_one_letter_code
_entity_poly.pdbx_strand_id
1 'polypeptide(L)'
;MIALIDEGIAGGITQSKACKVIGIDERRIQRWRKQAEEGRYMRKPGTGLGHIPFNALTKEENELVLSMIASREHADDSARVLSIKAMEEHGIYVSHVTFHSRMADRGVNGPRGIYAKRRSRHSKPDTGRLTGPNQLWAWDISYIKTTTRYQSYYLYALLDCWSRKVIAWHISEFLNSDEVQTLWDKGLLNEGIYGSDKPFPRSLCDRGSQMRSTSTKAFFTALGVQQYFSRPKTPNDNPQIESLFSTVKNNPAYPERFGALAEAEQYFMRFFDWYNHEHYHTGIGMVTPVQRHTGRDIEIFKEREAIKQAT
;
A
#
# COMPACT_ATOMS: atom_id res chain seq x y z
N MET A 1 37.28 16.55 -18.66
CA MET A 1 38.01 16.08 -17.44
C MET A 1 39.48 15.85 -17.70
N ILE A 2 39.90 14.98 -18.66
CA ILE A 2 41.31 14.82 -19.06
C ILE A 2 41.88 16.18 -19.51
N ALA A 3 41.19 16.89 -20.37
CA ALA A 3 41.61 18.22 -20.87
C ALA A 3 41.85 19.25 -19.74
N LEU A 4 41.02 19.27 -18.69
CA LEU A 4 41.21 20.15 -17.51
C LEU A 4 42.46 19.80 -16.72
N ILE A 5 42.82 18.51 -16.65
CA ILE A 5 44.04 18.07 -15.99
C ILE A 5 45.25 18.43 -16.84
N ASP A 6 45.15 18.27 -18.17
CA ASP A 6 46.22 18.63 -19.12
C ASP A 6 46.48 20.15 -19.14
N GLU A 7 45.43 20.94 -19.03
CA GLU A 7 45.51 22.40 -18.88
C GLU A 7 46.21 22.80 -17.57
N GLY A 8 45.88 22.13 -16.47
CA GLY A 8 46.57 22.32 -15.18
C GLY A 8 48.05 21.94 -15.24
N ILE A 9 48.40 20.85 -15.95
CA ILE A 9 49.79 20.42 -16.15
C ILE A 9 50.55 21.43 -17.01
N ALA A 10 49.93 21.93 -18.08
CA ALA A 10 50.51 22.99 -18.91
C ALA A 10 50.73 24.29 -18.11
N GLY A 11 49.93 24.56 -17.10
CA GLY A 11 50.06 25.65 -16.12
C GLY A 11 51.09 25.41 -15.03
N GLY A 12 51.89 24.32 -15.10
CA GLY A 12 52.97 24.03 -14.14
C GLY A 12 52.54 23.25 -12.87
N ILE A 13 51.33 22.69 -12.82
CA ILE A 13 50.86 21.87 -11.73
C ILE A 13 51.14 20.39 -12.01
N THR A 14 51.62 19.62 -11.02
CA THR A 14 51.80 18.18 -11.21
C THR A 14 50.44 17.46 -11.36
N GLN A 15 50.41 16.36 -12.15
CA GLN A 15 49.22 15.56 -12.38
C GLN A 15 48.53 15.15 -11.05
N SER A 16 49.35 14.72 -10.09
CA SER A 16 48.86 14.32 -8.77
C SER A 16 48.11 15.47 -8.05
N LYS A 17 48.67 16.69 -8.15
CA LYS A 17 48.09 17.89 -7.55
C LYS A 17 46.81 18.33 -8.27
N ALA A 18 46.80 18.27 -9.60
CA ALA A 18 45.60 18.55 -10.41
C ALA A 18 44.47 17.53 -10.13
N CYS A 19 44.81 16.25 -10.05
CA CYS A 19 43.84 15.20 -9.69
C CYS A 19 43.23 15.42 -8.27
N LYS A 20 44.07 15.82 -7.32
CA LYS A 20 43.61 16.11 -5.95
C LYS A 20 42.67 17.30 -5.87
N VAL A 21 42.91 18.35 -6.65
CA VAL A 21 42.04 19.54 -6.72
C VAL A 21 40.66 19.20 -7.30
N ILE A 22 40.63 18.33 -8.31
CA ILE A 22 39.39 17.91 -9.00
C ILE A 22 38.70 16.76 -8.26
N GLY A 23 39.34 16.17 -7.24
CA GLY A 23 38.75 15.05 -6.47
C GLY A 23 38.72 13.72 -7.26
N ILE A 24 39.68 13.48 -8.14
CA ILE A 24 39.76 12.27 -8.98
C ILE A 24 41.05 11.50 -8.66
N ASP A 25 40.92 10.17 -8.56
CA ASP A 25 42.08 9.28 -8.39
C ASP A 25 42.99 9.30 -9.62
N GLU A 26 44.29 9.43 -9.39
CA GLU A 26 45.29 9.52 -10.48
C GLU A 26 45.34 8.28 -11.40
N ARG A 27 45.13 7.07 -10.80
CA ARG A 27 45.04 5.81 -11.55
C ARG A 27 43.85 5.79 -12.50
N ARG A 28 42.79 6.53 -12.16
CA ARG A 28 41.60 6.66 -13.03
C ARG A 28 41.89 7.47 -14.26
N ILE A 29 42.69 8.52 -14.15
CA ILE A 29 43.13 9.35 -15.28
C ILE A 29 44.11 8.58 -16.19
N GLN A 30 45.05 7.84 -15.60
CA GLN A 30 45.96 6.98 -16.36
C GLN A 30 45.22 5.93 -17.19
N ARG A 31 44.24 5.28 -16.58
CA ARG A 31 43.36 4.32 -17.25
C ARG A 31 42.57 4.97 -18.41
N TRP A 32 42.04 6.15 -18.19
CA TRP A 32 41.28 6.86 -19.21
C TRP A 32 42.16 7.29 -20.39
N ARG A 33 43.40 7.74 -20.15
CA ARG A 33 44.37 8.04 -21.21
C ARG A 33 44.69 6.80 -22.03
N LYS A 34 45.04 5.70 -21.38
CA LYS A 34 45.29 4.43 -22.05
C LYS A 34 44.09 3.97 -22.89
N GLN A 35 42.90 4.10 -22.40
CA GLN A 35 41.68 3.77 -23.15
C GLN A 35 41.45 4.71 -24.35
N ALA A 36 41.81 5.97 -24.24
CA ALA A 36 41.76 6.93 -25.33
C ALA A 36 42.77 6.61 -26.42
N GLU A 37 44.03 6.26 -26.06
CA GLU A 37 45.09 5.83 -26.97
C GLU A 37 44.73 4.53 -27.70
N GLU A 38 44.07 3.58 -27.01
CA GLU A 38 43.62 2.31 -27.59
C GLU A 38 42.32 2.44 -28.43
N GLY A 39 41.82 3.68 -28.66
CA GLY A 39 40.58 3.92 -29.42
C GLY A 39 39.32 3.40 -28.75
N ARG A 40 39.42 2.92 -27.50
CA ARG A 40 38.29 2.38 -26.73
C ARG A 40 37.47 3.48 -26.01
N TYR A 41 37.92 4.72 -26.07
CA TYR A 41 37.35 5.85 -25.36
C TYR A 41 36.43 6.70 -26.23
N MET A 42 35.46 6.07 -26.84
CA MET A 42 34.36 6.82 -27.44
C MET A 42 33.03 6.05 -27.21
N ARG A 43 32.56 5.99 -25.98
CA ARG A 43 31.10 6.04 -25.84
C ARG A 43 30.70 7.45 -26.29
N LYS A 44 30.39 7.59 -27.57
CA LYS A 44 29.64 8.76 -28.02
C LYS A 44 28.41 8.86 -27.18
N PRO A 45 28.07 10.01 -26.54
CA PRO A 45 26.76 10.18 -25.92
C PRO A 45 25.72 9.88 -27.02
N GLY A 46 24.91 8.85 -26.87
CA GLY A 46 23.82 8.53 -27.79
C GLY A 46 24.12 7.46 -28.87
N THR A 47 25.25 6.83 -28.94
CA THR A 47 25.49 5.69 -29.88
C THR A 47 25.44 4.33 -29.15
N GLY A 48 24.53 4.19 -28.20
CA GLY A 48 24.01 2.88 -27.78
C GLY A 48 23.00 2.35 -28.81
N LEU A 49 23.24 2.61 -30.09
CA LEU A 49 22.52 1.99 -31.20
C LEU A 49 22.96 0.53 -31.30
N GLY A 50 22.18 -0.38 -30.74
CA GLY A 50 22.23 -1.77 -31.09
C GLY A 50 21.98 -2.83 -30.05
N HIS A 51 22.06 -2.55 -28.77
CA HIS A 51 21.70 -3.57 -27.79
C HIS A 51 20.39 -3.20 -27.10
N ILE A 52 19.28 -3.63 -27.70
CA ILE A 52 17.99 -3.67 -27.02
C ILE A 52 18.12 -4.81 -25.99
N PRO A 53 18.03 -4.52 -24.68
CA PRO A 53 18.02 -5.59 -23.68
C PRO A 53 16.91 -6.59 -24.00
N PHE A 54 17.16 -7.88 -23.76
CA PHE A 54 16.19 -8.94 -24.06
C PHE A 54 14.85 -8.75 -23.31
N ASN A 55 14.88 -7.99 -22.21
CA ASN A 55 13.72 -7.64 -21.38
C ASN A 55 13.19 -6.21 -21.65
N ALA A 56 13.57 -5.58 -22.76
CA ALA A 56 13.02 -4.29 -23.15
C ALA A 56 11.58 -4.50 -23.64
N LEU A 57 10.70 -3.59 -23.24
CA LEU A 57 9.32 -3.57 -23.75
C LEU A 57 9.32 -3.43 -25.27
N THR A 58 8.45 -4.16 -25.93
CA THR A 58 8.12 -3.94 -27.35
C THR A 58 7.49 -2.57 -27.53
N LYS A 59 7.35 -2.14 -28.77
CA LYS A 59 6.71 -0.85 -29.07
C LYS A 59 5.25 -0.85 -28.62
N GLU A 60 4.56 -1.94 -28.88
CA GLU A 60 3.14 -2.17 -28.55
C GLU A 60 2.94 -2.19 -27.02
N GLU A 61 3.78 -2.90 -26.28
CA GLU A 61 3.74 -2.94 -24.82
C GLU A 61 4.01 -1.56 -24.20
N ASN A 62 4.97 -0.82 -24.74
CA ASN A 62 5.23 0.54 -24.25
C ASN A 62 4.07 1.50 -24.56
N GLU A 63 3.42 1.39 -25.71
CA GLU A 63 2.23 2.17 -26.05
C GLU A 63 1.06 1.84 -25.10
N LEU A 64 0.85 0.56 -24.77
CA LEU A 64 -0.13 0.13 -23.79
C LEU A 64 0.15 0.76 -22.41
N VAL A 65 1.38 0.64 -21.91
CA VAL A 65 1.78 1.25 -20.62
C VAL A 65 1.47 2.73 -20.59
N LEU A 66 1.78 3.44 -21.68
CA LEU A 66 1.56 4.88 -21.78
C LEU A 66 0.07 5.24 -21.86
N SER A 67 -0.74 4.42 -22.52
CA SER A 67 -2.20 4.61 -22.60
C SER A 67 -2.88 4.38 -21.24
N MET A 68 -2.49 3.33 -20.52
CA MET A 68 -2.98 3.06 -19.15
C MET A 68 -2.66 4.22 -18.20
N ILE A 69 -1.41 4.75 -18.22
CA ILE A 69 -1.01 5.89 -17.40
C ILE A 69 -1.81 7.16 -17.72
N ALA A 70 -2.21 7.34 -18.98
CA ALA A 70 -2.95 8.51 -19.45
C ALA A 70 -4.47 8.38 -19.26
N SER A 71 -4.99 7.19 -18.98
CA SER A 71 -6.40 6.95 -18.80
C SER A 71 -6.95 7.62 -17.52
N ARG A 72 -8.14 8.22 -17.63
CA ARG A 72 -8.87 8.74 -16.48
C ARG A 72 -9.34 7.64 -15.53
N GLU A 73 -9.63 6.48 -16.04
CA GLU A 73 -10.05 5.29 -15.28
C GLU A 73 -8.96 4.83 -14.31
N HIS A 74 -7.69 5.02 -14.70
CA HIS A 74 -6.51 4.64 -13.92
C HIS A 74 -5.83 5.79 -13.18
N ALA A 75 -6.47 6.97 -13.11
CA ALA A 75 -5.85 8.17 -12.54
C ALA A 75 -5.39 8.02 -11.08
N ASP A 76 -6.10 7.20 -10.31
CA ASP A 76 -5.79 6.93 -8.89
C ASP A 76 -5.02 5.63 -8.67
N ASP A 77 -4.75 4.88 -9.73
CA ASP A 77 -4.03 3.62 -9.63
C ASP A 77 -2.54 3.85 -9.36
N SER A 78 -2.00 3.08 -8.43
CA SER A 78 -0.55 3.06 -8.21
C SER A 78 0.17 2.27 -9.31
N ALA A 79 1.46 2.51 -9.50
CA ALA A 79 2.28 1.72 -10.44
C ALA A 79 2.16 0.20 -10.21
N ARG A 80 1.93 -0.24 -8.98
CA ARG A 80 1.72 -1.66 -8.65
C ARG A 80 0.35 -2.17 -9.12
N VAL A 81 -0.69 -1.36 -8.95
CA VAL A 81 -2.03 -1.69 -9.44
C VAL A 81 -2.03 -1.76 -10.97
N LEU A 82 -1.44 -0.77 -11.64
CA LEU A 82 -1.31 -0.77 -13.11
C LEU A 82 -0.56 -2.01 -13.63
N SER A 83 0.50 -2.45 -12.94
CA SER A 83 1.22 -3.68 -13.31
C SER A 83 0.33 -4.93 -13.21
N ILE A 84 -0.57 -4.98 -12.24
CA ILE A 84 -1.50 -6.09 -12.07
C ILE A 84 -2.62 -6.03 -13.11
N LYS A 85 -3.21 -4.86 -13.32
CA LYS A 85 -4.25 -4.66 -14.34
C LYS A 85 -3.72 -4.98 -15.75
N ALA A 86 -2.48 -4.60 -16.06
CA ALA A 86 -1.86 -4.99 -17.34
C ALA A 86 -1.82 -6.51 -17.55
N MET A 87 -1.55 -7.28 -16.49
CA MET A 87 -1.61 -8.75 -16.57
C MET A 87 -3.05 -9.27 -16.71
N GLU A 88 -3.97 -8.77 -15.90
CA GLU A 88 -5.34 -9.30 -15.82
C GLU A 88 -6.19 -8.89 -17.02
N GLU A 89 -6.07 -7.66 -17.51
CA GLU A 89 -6.90 -7.09 -18.58
C GLU A 89 -6.30 -7.28 -19.98
N HIS A 90 -4.95 -7.31 -20.06
CA HIS A 90 -4.24 -7.34 -21.36
C HIS A 90 -3.32 -8.55 -21.52
N GLY A 91 -3.16 -9.41 -20.51
CA GLY A 91 -2.32 -10.60 -20.58
C GLY A 91 -0.82 -10.31 -20.67
N ILE A 92 -0.37 -9.09 -20.32
CA ILE A 92 1.02 -8.63 -20.48
C ILE A 92 1.63 -8.34 -19.11
N TYR A 93 2.80 -8.93 -18.85
CA TYR A 93 3.57 -8.63 -17.64
C TYR A 93 4.50 -7.45 -17.84
N VAL A 94 4.21 -6.34 -17.20
CA VAL A 94 5.10 -5.18 -17.10
C VAL A 94 5.39 -4.87 -15.64
N SER A 95 6.67 -4.82 -15.27
CA SER A 95 7.09 -4.54 -13.89
C SER A 95 6.55 -3.21 -13.40
N HIS A 96 6.08 -3.18 -12.15
CA HIS A 96 5.67 -1.94 -11.49
C HIS A 96 6.77 -0.87 -11.44
N VAL A 97 8.06 -1.27 -11.49
CA VAL A 97 9.18 -0.34 -11.57
C VAL A 97 9.17 0.41 -12.91
N THR A 98 8.82 -0.28 -14.01
CA THR A 98 8.67 0.32 -15.33
C THR A 98 7.51 1.32 -15.35
N PHE A 99 6.34 0.94 -14.82
CA PHE A 99 5.22 1.87 -14.66
C PHE A 99 5.63 3.10 -13.84
N HIS A 100 6.29 2.90 -12.71
CA HIS A 100 6.75 4.01 -11.86
C HIS A 100 7.70 4.95 -12.59
N SER A 101 8.65 4.41 -13.39
CA SER A 101 9.55 5.22 -14.20
C SER A 101 8.79 6.05 -15.25
N ARG A 102 7.86 5.42 -15.99
CA ARG A 102 7.07 6.12 -17.00
C ARG A 102 6.11 7.16 -16.41
N MET A 103 5.57 6.90 -15.22
CA MET A 103 4.77 7.88 -14.46
C MET A 103 5.63 9.06 -14.01
N ALA A 104 6.87 8.82 -13.58
CA ALA A 104 7.83 9.87 -13.21
C ALA A 104 8.21 10.73 -14.40
N ASP A 105 8.51 10.12 -15.56
CA ASP A 105 8.84 10.82 -16.81
C ASP A 105 7.70 11.77 -17.26
N ARG A 106 6.45 11.47 -16.89
CA ARG A 106 5.27 12.28 -17.19
C ARG A 106 4.84 13.22 -16.05
N GLY A 107 5.57 13.22 -14.94
CA GLY A 107 5.28 14.07 -13.80
C GLY A 107 3.99 13.71 -13.03
N VAL A 108 3.43 12.50 -13.21
CA VAL A 108 2.20 12.06 -12.54
C VAL A 108 2.46 11.36 -11.21
N ASN A 109 3.71 11.21 -10.78
CA ASN A 109 4.12 10.65 -9.50
C ASN A 109 4.15 11.72 -8.38
N GLY A 110 3.09 12.49 -8.22
CA GLY A 110 2.97 13.44 -7.13
C GLY A 110 2.89 12.76 -5.74
N PRO A 111 3.34 13.42 -4.66
CA PRO A 111 3.18 12.91 -3.32
C PRO A 111 1.70 12.81 -2.95
N ARG A 112 1.19 11.59 -2.73
CA ARG A 112 -0.19 11.31 -2.30
C ARG A 112 -0.40 11.51 -0.78
N GLY A 113 0.36 12.38 -0.15
CA GLY A 113 0.28 12.69 1.28
C GLY A 113 1.62 12.52 2.01
N ILE A 114 1.78 13.28 3.08
CA ILE A 114 3.01 13.29 3.89
C ILE A 114 2.88 12.21 4.98
N TYR A 115 3.53 11.08 4.82
CA TYR A 115 3.65 10.07 5.87
C TYR A 115 5.08 9.93 6.35
N ALA A 116 5.36 10.43 7.55
CA ALA A 116 6.57 10.09 8.29
C ALA A 116 6.41 8.69 8.90
N LYS A 117 7.14 7.68 8.41
CA LYS A 117 7.22 6.37 9.07
C LYS A 117 7.93 6.50 10.42
N ARG A 118 7.18 6.53 11.52
CA ARG A 118 7.76 6.32 12.87
C ARG A 118 8.11 4.84 13.05
N ARG A 119 9.39 4.54 13.25
CA ARG A 119 9.84 3.19 13.63
C ARG A 119 9.47 2.92 15.09
N SER A 120 8.62 1.95 15.37
CA SER A 120 8.33 1.46 16.72
C SER A 120 9.46 0.55 17.20
N ARG A 121 9.94 0.77 18.46
CA ARG A 121 11.00 -0.04 19.13
C ARG A 121 10.44 -1.22 19.92
N HIS A 122 9.17 -1.54 19.85
CA HIS A 122 8.51 -2.53 20.70
C HIS A 122 7.89 -3.66 19.88
N SER A 123 7.95 -4.90 20.36
CA SER A 123 7.30 -6.05 19.74
C SER A 123 5.78 -5.93 19.83
N LYS A 124 5.08 -6.37 18.78
CA LYS A 124 3.61 -6.42 18.75
C LYS A 124 3.07 -7.41 19.78
N PRO A 125 1.80 -7.28 20.22
CA PRO A 125 1.13 -8.35 20.93
C PRO A 125 1.25 -9.66 20.12
N ASP A 126 1.58 -10.74 20.78
CA ASP A 126 1.64 -12.04 20.12
C ASP A 126 0.21 -12.55 19.88
N THR A 127 -0.30 -12.25 18.71
CA THR A 127 -1.61 -12.75 18.25
C THR A 127 -1.50 -14.09 17.53
N GLY A 128 -0.30 -14.69 17.49
CA GLY A 128 -0.02 -15.92 16.75
C GLY A 128 -0.02 -15.72 15.23
N ARG A 129 0.36 -16.77 14.51
CA ARG A 129 0.34 -16.79 13.05
C ARG A 129 -1.10 -17.01 12.55
N LEU A 130 -1.57 -16.15 11.67
CA LEU A 130 -2.84 -16.33 10.98
C LEU A 130 -2.62 -17.23 9.74
N THR A 131 -3.49 -18.19 9.55
CA THR A 131 -3.44 -19.17 8.46
C THR A 131 -4.66 -19.14 7.56
N GLY A 132 -5.70 -18.39 7.96
CA GLY A 132 -6.95 -18.27 7.23
C GLY A 132 -7.82 -17.11 7.73
N PRO A 133 -8.96 -16.89 7.08
CA PRO A 133 -9.92 -15.88 7.47
C PRO A 133 -10.58 -16.18 8.82
N ASN A 134 -11.16 -15.18 9.41
CA ASN A 134 -11.98 -15.27 10.64
C ASN A 134 -11.24 -15.80 11.88
N GLN A 135 -9.91 -15.70 11.93
CA GLN A 135 -9.11 -16.08 13.09
C GLN A 135 -8.84 -14.91 14.04
N LEU A 136 -8.71 -13.71 13.51
CA LEU A 136 -8.45 -12.49 14.26
C LEU A 136 -9.10 -11.31 13.55
N TRP A 137 -9.97 -10.61 14.23
CA TRP A 137 -10.59 -9.37 13.75
C TRP A 137 -10.02 -8.16 14.47
N ALA A 138 -9.55 -7.20 13.71
CA ALA A 138 -9.16 -5.89 14.21
C ALA A 138 -10.34 -4.94 14.09
N TRP A 139 -10.56 -4.12 15.10
CA TRP A 139 -11.63 -3.13 15.07
C TRP A 139 -11.21 -1.84 15.76
N ASP A 140 -11.81 -0.76 15.32
CA ASP A 140 -11.55 0.57 15.85
C ASP A 140 -12.68 1.54 15.49
N ILE A 141 -12.66 2.72 16.08
CA ILE A 141 -13.66 3.75 15.92
C ILE A 141 -12.99 5.02 15.39
N SER A 142 -13.41 5.50 14.23
CA SER A 142 -12.90 6.73 13.66
C SER A 142 -13.90 7.88 13.75
N TYR A 143 -13.42 9.04 14.17
CA TYR A 143 -14.22 10.27 14.19
C TYR A 143 -14.39 10.81 12.77
N ILE A 144 -15.62 11.09 12.38
CA ILE A 144 -16.04 11.63 11.11
C ILE A 144 -16.56 13.05 11.33
N LYS A 145 -15.92 14.01 10.67
CA LYS A 145 -16.29 15.42 10.80
C LYS A 145 -17.64 15.69 10.14
N THR A 146 -18.46 16.52 10.80
CA THR A 146 -19.71 17.02 10.23
C THR A 146 -19.61 18.48 9.86
N THR A 147 -20.58 18.98 9.10
CA THR A 147 -20.74 20.42 8.82
C THR A 147 -21.21 21.19 10.06
N THR A 148 -21.85 20.51 11.02
CA THR A 148 -22.29 21.11 12.28
C THR A 148 -21.12 21.21 13.26
N ARG A 149 -20.91 22.39 13.80
CA ARG A 149 -19.82 22.63 14.77
C ARG A 149 -20.02 21.82 16.03
N TYR A 150 -18.95 21.20 16.54
CA TYR A 150 -18.92 20.37 17.74
C TYR A 150 -19.71 19.04 17.64
N GLN A 151 -20.22 18.69 16.48
CA GLN A 151 -20.83 17.39 16.22
C GLN A 151 -19.88 16.52 15.40
N SER A 152 -19.83 15.23 15.72
CA SER A 152 -19.08 14.23 14.95
C SER A 152 -19.92 12.97 14.84
N TYR A 153 -19.79 12.26 13.73
CA TYR A 153 -20.23 10.88 13.63
C TYR A 153 -19.08 9.95 13.97
N TYR A 154 -19.41 8.72 14.30
CA TYR A 154 -18.46 7.70 14.70
C TYR A 154 -18.57 6.52 13.75
N LEU A 155 -17.53 6.29 12.97
CA LEU A 155 -17.41 5.13 12.09
C LEU A 155 -16.82 3.98 12.88
N TYR A 156 -17.61 2.94 13.11
CA TYR A 156 -17.20 1.68 13.66
C TYR A 156 -16.84 0.73 12.52
N ALA A 157 -15.66 0.15 12.53
CA ALA A 157 -15.22 -0.77 11.49
C ALA A 157 -14.58 -2.02 12.08
N LEU A 158 -14.88 -3.17 11.50
CA LEU A 158 -14.40 -4.49 11.85
C LEU A 158 -13.72 -5.14 10.63
N LEU A 159 -12.46 -5.50 10.76
CA LEU A 159 -11.60 -5.94 9.68
C LEU A 159 -11.01 -7.32 10.00
N ASP A 160 -11.08 -8.25 9.05
CA ASP A 160 -10.32 -9.50 9.14
C ASP A 160 -8.82 -9.25 8.91
N CYS A 161 -8.00 -9.62 9.90
CA CYS A 161 -6.56 -9.34 9.86
C CYS A 161 -5.81 -10.14 8.81
N TRP A 162 -6.33 -11.30 8.37
CA TRP A 162 -5.69 -12.14 7.37
C TRP A 162 -5.99 -11.68 5.95
N SER A 163 -7.26 -11.48 5.63
CA SER A 163 -7.72 -11.11 4.29
C SER A 163 -7.79 -9.61 4.03
N ARG A 164 -7.80 -8.78 5.07
CA ARG A 164 -8.06 -7.33 5.01
C ARG A 164 -9.51 -6.98 4.65
N LYS A 165 -10.41 -7.95 4.58
CA LYS A 165 -11.83 -7.73 4.32
C LYS A 165 -12.45 -6.94 5.46
N VAL A 166 -13.18 -5.88 5.13
CA VAL A 166 -14.08 -5.21 6.07
C VAL A 166 -15.29 -6.11 6.25
N ILE A 167 -15.38 -6.72 7.43
CA ILE A 167 -16.40 -7.73 7.79
C ILE A 167 -17.73 -7.06 8.11
N ALA A 168 -17.66 -5.98 8.87
CA ALA A 168 -18.81 -5.15 9.23
C ALA A 168 -18.38 -3.72 9.49
N TRP A 169 -19.32 -2.82 9.35
CA TRP A 169 -19.19 -1.42 9.70
C TRP A 169 -20.55 -0.80 9.95
N HIS A 170 -20.59 0.29 10.68
CA HIS A 170 -21.72 1.21 10.74
C HIS A 170 -21.26 2.59 11.21
N ILE A 171 -22.14 3.56 11.05
CA ILE A 171 -21.93 4.91 11.55
C ILE A 171 -23.00 5.22 12.57
N SER A 172 -22.61 5.87 13.65
CA SER A 172 -23.53 6.31 14.71
C SER A 172 -23.24 7.74 15.13
N GLU A 173 -24.23 8.41 15.67
CA GLU A 173 -24.07 9.66 16.40
C GLU A 173 -23.57 9.42 17.84
N PHE A 174 -23.57 8.18 18.29
CA PHE A 174 -23.22 7.79 19.65
C PHE A 174 -21.87 7.08 19.72
N LEU A 175 -21.14 7.38 20.77
CA LEU A 175 -19.86 6.73 21.09
C LEU A 175 -20.02 5.93 22.38
N ASN A 176 -20.55 4.72 22.28
CA ASN A 176 -20.85 3.87 23.41
C ASN A 176 -20.53 2.37 23.14
N SER A 177 -20.72 1.52 24.16
CA SER A 177 -20.45 0.08 24.07
C SER A 177 -21.53 -0.72 23.33
N ASP A 178 -22.74 -0.21 23.22
CA ASP A 178 -23.83 -0.90 22.54
C ASP A 178 -23.60 -0.92 21.03
N GLU A 179 -23.03 0.16 20.51
CA GLU A 179 -22.58 0.24 19.12
C GLU A 179 -21.44 -0.75 18.82
N VAL A 180 -20.57 -1.03 19.79
CA VAL A 180 -19.54 -2.06 19.66
C VAL A 180 -20.16 -3.45 19.55
N GLN A 181 -21.17 -3.75 20.38
CA GLN A 181 -21.90 -5.01 20.31
C GLN A 181 -22.61 -5.15 18.96
N THR A 182 -23.31 -4.11 18.52
CA THR A 182 -23.95 -4.05 17.20
C THR A 182 -22.97 -4.33 16.05
N LEU A 183 -21.77 -3.76 16.10
CA LEU A 183 -20.72 -4.00 15.11
C LEU A 183 -20.33 -5.48 15.05
N TRP A 184 -20.08 -6.09 16.21
CA TRP A 184 -19.66 -7.48 16.32
C TRP A 184 -20.76 -8.45 15.93
N ASP A 185 -22.00 -8.20 16.35
CA ASP A 185 -23.17 -9.00 15.96
C ASP A 185 -23.36 -9.00 14.45
N LYS A 186 -23.28 -7.82 13.81
CA LYS A 186 -23.28 -7.73 12.34
C LYS A 186 -22.15 -8.56 11.71
N GLY A 187 -20.93 -8.48 12.25
CA GLY A 187 -19.80 -9.22 11.73
C GLY A 187 -19.98 -10.73 11.85
N LEU A 188 -20.42 -11.22 12.99
CA LEU A 188 -20.65 -12.64 13.23
C LEU A 188 -21.79 -13.20 12.37
N LEU A 189 -22.84 -12.40 12.11
CA LEU A 189 -23.91 -12.74 11.19
C LEU A 189 -23.45 -12.76 9.75
N ASN A 190 -22.71 -11.74 9.29
CA ASN A 190 -22.19 -11.65 7.91
C ASN A 190 -21.28 -12.83 7.54
N GLU A 191 -20.51 -13.33 8.49
CA GLU A 191 -19.60 -14.47 8.28
C GLU A 191 -20.25 -15.83 8.59
N GLY A 192 -21.53 -15.85 8.98
CA GLY A 192 -22.26 -17.08 9.32
C GLY A 192 -21.56 -17.85 10.45
N ILE A 193 -21.11 -17.13 11.49
CA ILE A 193 -20.47 -17.73 12.67
C ILE A 193 -21.52 -18.06 13.72
N TYR A 194 -22.53 -17.20 13.90
CA TYR A 194 -23.64 -17.50 14.78
C TYR A 194 -24.40 -18.75 14.32
N GLY A 195 -24.62 -19.68 15.26
CA GLY A 195 -25.33 -20.94 14.99
C GLY A 195 -24.54 -21.95 14.16
N SER A 196 -23.24 -21.77 13.99
CA SER A 196 -22.36 -22.71 13.32
C SER A 196 -21.28 -23.27 14.27
N ASP A 197 -20.62 -24.36 13.85
CA ASP A 197 -19.47 -24.94 14.58
C ASP A 197 -18.17 -24.18 14.36
N LYS A 198 -18.20 -23.04 13.66
CA LYS A 198 -17.01 -22.23 13.42
C LYS A 198 -16.55 -21.58 14.72
N PRO A 199 -15.21 -21.54 14.98
CA PRO A 199 -14.68 -20.87 16.15
C PRO A 199 -14.91 -19.35 16.03
N PHE A 200 -15.22 -18.71 17.14
CA PHE A 200 -15.30 -17.25 17.21
C PHE A 200 -13.91 -16.64 16.97
N PRO A 201 -13.83 -15.56 16.18
CA PRO A 201 -12.60 -14.85 15.95
C PRO A 201 -12.08 -14.17 17.21
N ARG A 202 -10.78 -14.07 17.35
CA ARG A 202 -10.15 -13.28 18.42
C ARG A 202 -10.30 -11.80 18.09
N SER A 203 -10.36 -10.96 19.11
CA SER A 203 -10.53 -9.51 19.00
C SER A 203 -9.21 -8.79 19.19
N LEU A 204 -8.85 -7.87 18.29
CA LEU A 204 -7.73 -6.94 18.43
C LEU A 204 -8.24 -5.51 18.36
N CYS A 205 -7.97 -4.70 19.39
CA CYS A 205 -8.37 -3.31 19.43
C CYS A 205 -7.36 -2.46 20.21
N ASP A 206 -7.57 -1.15 20.22
CA ASP A 206 -6.83 -0.25 21.08
C ASP A 206 -7.38 -0.29 22.53
N ARG A 207 -6.93 0.64 23.37
CA ARG A 207 -7.35 0.75 24.78
C ARG A 207 -8.35 1.88 25.02
N GLY A 208 -9.12 2.26 24.02
CA GLY A 208 -10.19 3.25 24.14
C GLY A 208 -11.18 2.88 25.27
N SER A 209 -11.93 3.86 25.77
CA SER A 209 -12.88 3.65 26.86
C SER A 209 -13.96 2.62 26.51
N GLN A 210 -14.46 2.64 25.27
CA GLN A 210 -15.46 1.72 24.75
C GLN A 210 -14.93 0.28 24.69
N MET A 211 -13.66 0.12 24.28
CA MET A 211 -12.99 -1.19 24.17
C MET A 211 -12.77 -1.85 25.54
N ARG A 212 -12.62 -1.03 26.57
CA ARG A 212 -12.36 -1.48 27.95
C ARG A 212 -13.59 -1.43 28.86
N SER A 213 -14.74 -1.03 28.35
CA SER A 213 -15.97 -0.94 29.15
C SER A 213 -16.35 -2.30 29.75
N THR A 214 -17.01 -2.28 30.88
CA THR A 214 -17.50 -3.51 31.55
C THR A 214 -18.50 -4.24 30.66
N SER A 215 -19.36 -3.50 29.95
CA SER A 215 -20.34 -4.03 29.00
C SER A 215 -19.67 -4.76 27.85
N THR A 216 -18.67 -4.13 27.17
CA THR A 216 -17.90 -4.76 26.07
C THR A 216 -17.17 -6.02 26.55
N LYS A 217 -16.56 -5.98 27.74
CA LYS A 217 -15.88 -7.17 28.29
C LYS A 217 -16.87 -8.29 28.59
N ALA A 218 -18.01 -7.98 29.21
CA ALA A 218 -19.06 -8.96 29.49
C ALA A 218 -19.58 -9.62 28.21
N PHE A 219 -19.82 -8.82 27.16
CA PHE A 219 -20.23 -9.30 25.85
C PHE A 219 -19.22 -10.29 25.25
N PHE A 220 -17.93 -9.94 25.18
CA PHE A 220 -16.90 -10.84 24.66
C PHE A 220 -16.70 -12.09 25.53
N THR A 221 -16.83 -11.95 26.84
CA THR A 221 -16.77 -13.11 27.76
C THR A 221 -17.93 -14.07 27.52
N ALA A 222 -19.12 -13.56 27.31
CA ALA A 222 -20.29 -14.38 27.00
C ALA A 222 -20.17 -15.14 25.69
N LEU A 223 -19.50 -14.53 24.70
CA LEU A 223 -19.20 -15.18 23.40
C LEU A 223 -17.97 -16.09 23.43
N GLY A 224 -17.18 -16.11 24.51
CA GLY A 224 -15.90 -16.81 24.56
C GLY A 224 -14.82 -16.19 23.66
N VAL A 225 -14.98 -14.93 23.26
CA VAL A 225 -14.03 -14.20 22.39
C VAL A 225 -12.84 -13.71 23.19
N GLN A 226 -11.64 -14.13 22.80
CA GLN A 226 -10.39 -13.67 23.42
C GLN A 226 -10.03 -12.26 22.91
N GLN A 227 -9.85 -11.31 23.84
CA GLN A 227 -9.48 -9.94 23.53
C GLN A 227 -7.97 -9.70 23.63
N TYR A 228 -7.40 -9.08 22.59
CA TYR A 228 -6.05 -8.54 22.55
C TYR A 228 -6.11 -7.03 22.46
N PHE A 229 -5.28 -6.36 23.24
CA PHE A 229 -5.19 -4.91 23.26
C PHE A 229 -3.82 -4.45 22.79
N SER A 230 -3.81 -3.40 21.96
CA SER A 230 -2.60 -2.67 21.63
C SER A 230 -1.92 -2.14 22.89
N ARG A 231 -0.59 -2.02 22.86
CA ARG A 231 0.16 -1.43 23.99
C ARG A 231 -0.15 0.05 24.14
N PRO A 232 -0.08 0.60 25.35
CA PRO A 232 -0.27 2.03 25.56
C PRO A 232 0.70 2.86 24.72
N LYS A 233 0.22 3.92 24.09
CA LYS A 233 1.01 4.86 23.27
C LYS A 233 1.78 4.21 22.10
N THR A 234 1.34 3.05 21.63
CA THR A 234 1.97 2.35 20.49
C THR A 234 0.94 2.16 19.37
N PRO A 235 0.74 3.17 18.51
CA PRO A 235 -0.26 3.12 17.44
C PRO A 235 -0.08 1.91 16.51
N ASN A 236 1.16 1.47 16.29
CA ASN A 236 1.51 0.41 15.33
C ASN A 236 1.10 -1.02 15.77
N ASP A 237 0.39 -1.21 16.87
CA ASP A 237 -0.04 -2.53 17.31
C ASP A 237 -1.35 -2.98 16.64
N ASN A 238 -2.09 -2.07 16.02
CA ASN A 238 -3.27 -2.35 15.19
C ASN A 238 -3.15 -1.76 13.77
N PRO A 239 -2.05 -2.07 13.04
CA PRO A 239 -1.70 -1.38 11.80
C PRO A 239 -2.67 -1.65 10.65
N GLN A 240 -3.44 -2.75 10.72
CA GLN A 240 -4.38 -3.14 9.69
C GLN A 240 -5.57 -2.18 9.63
N ILE A 241 -6.19 -1.90 10.77
CA ILE A 241 -7.34 -1.00 10.84
C ILE A 241 -6.90 0.47 10.69
N GLU A 242 -5.70 0.83 11.17
CA GLU A 242 -5.12 2.15 10.93
C GLU A 242 -4.88 2.39 9.43
N SER A 243 -4.38 1.37 8.72
CA SER A 243 -4.21 1.42 7.26
C SER A 243 -5.55 1.58 6.55
N LEU A 244 -6.61 0.89 7.00
CA LEU A 244 -7.96 1.05 6.46
C LEU A 244 -8.43 2.50 6.60
N PHE A 245 -8.38 3.07 7.80
CA PHE A 245 -8.81 4.46 8.02
C PHE A 245 -7.94 5.47 7.27
N SER A 246 -6.67 5.17 7.07
CA SER A 246 -5.81 5.97 6.21
C SER A 246 -6.29 5.92 4.75
N THR A 247 -6.64 4.73 4.23
CA THR A 247 -7.17 4.56 2.87
C THR A 247 -8.51 5.30 2.71
N VAL A 248 -9.39 5.24 3.71
CA VAL A 248 -10.65 6.02 3.75
C VAL A 248 -10.37 7.52 3.62
N LYS A 249 -9.55 8.07 4.51
CA LYS A 249 -9.33 9.52 4.64
C LYS A 249 -8.51 10.11 3.49
N ASN A 250 -7.74 9.28 2.79
CA ASN A 250 -6.95 9.71 1.62
C ASN A 250 -7.64 9.39 0.29
N ASN A 251 -8.85 8.83 0.30
CA ASN A 251 -9.62 8.65 -0.92
C ASN A 251 -10.00 10.03 -1.50
N PRO A 252 -9.75 10.31 -2.79
CA PRO A 252 -10.05 11.60 -3.40
C PRO A 252 -11.53 11.99 -3.32
N ALA A 253 -12.43 11.01 -3.25
CA ALA A 253 -13.87 11.24 -3.11
C ALA A 253 -14.32 11.40 -1.64
N TYR A 254 -13.39 11.33 -0.66
CA TYR A 254 -13.74 11.50 0.75
C TYR A 254 -14.09 12.95 1.04
N PRO A 255 -15.32 13.27 1.48
CA PRO A 255 -15.69 14.63 1.84
C PRO A 255 -14.95 15.05 3.11
N GLU A 256 -14.50 16.29 3.18
CA GLU A 256 -13.88 16.81 4.41
C GLU A 256 -14.87 16.80 5.59
N ARG A 257 -16.18 16.98 5.30
CA ARG A 257 -17.28 17.03 6.25
C ARG A 257 -18.56 16.50 5.63
N PHE A 258 -19.35 15.82 6.45
CA PHE A 258 -20.67 15.30 6.06
C PHE A 258 -21.79 16.19 6.61
N GLY A 259 -22.80 16.43 5.78
CA GLY A 259 -23.95 17.26 6.14
C GLY A 259 -25.00 16.48 6.95
N ALA A 260 -25.15 15.18 6.65
CA ALA A 260 -26.13 14.30 7.30
C ALA A 260 -25.55 12.89 7.53
N LEU A 261 -26.09 12.17 8.52
CA LEU A 261 -25.71 10.79 8.79
C LEU A 261 -25.95 9.88 7.57
N ALA A 262 -27.08 10.04 6.91
CA ALA A 262 -27.43 9.26 5.70
C ALA A 262 -26.45 9.50 4.54
N GLU A 263 -25.92 10.70 4.39
CA GLU A 263 -24.87 11.00 3.40
C GLU A 263 -23.58 10.23 3.70
N ALA A 264 -23.18 10.21 4.98
CA ALA A 264 -22.02 9.45 5.41
C ALA A 264 -22.24 7.94 5.22
N GLU A 265 -23.41 7.41 5.56
CA GLU A 265 -23.75 5.99 5.33
C GLU A 265 -23.68 5.62 3.86
N GLN A 266 -24.20 6.43 2.96
CA GLN A 266 -24.14 6.19 1.51
C GLN A 266 -22.70 6.22 0.97
N TYR A 267 -21.88 7.17 1.47
CA TYR A 267 -20.47 7.22 1.11
C TYR A 267 -19.74 5.94 1.54
N PHE A 268 -19.86 5.56 2.82
CA PHE A 268 -19.14 4.41 3.35
C PHE A 268 -19.66 3.08 2.79
N MET A 269 -20.93 2.97 2.46
CA MET A 269 -21.48 1.81 1.77
C MET A 269 -20.76 1.59 0.42
N ARG A 270 -20.66 2.62 -0.42
CA ARG A 270 -19.94 2.54 -1.69
C ARG A 270 -18.44 2.32 -1.50
N PHE A 271 -17.85 3.00 -0.51
CA PHE A 271 -16.42 2.89 -0.24
C PHE A 271 -16.03 1.48 0.21
N PHE A 272 -16.75 0.87 1.15
CA PHE A 272 -16.41 -0.46 1.65
C PHE A 272 -16.76 -1.57 0.67
N ASP A 273 -17.76 -1.36 -0.18
CA ASP A 273 -18.01 -2.25 -1.31
C ASP A 273 -16.84 -2.26 -2.28
N TRP A 274 -16.44 -1.09 -2.76
CA TRP A 274 -15.24 -0.92 -3.58
C TRP A 274 -13.98 -1.48 -2.89
N TYR A 275 -13.77 -1.16 -1.63
CA TYR A 275 -12.60 -1.62 -0.88
C TYR A 275 -12.52 -3.15 -0.82
N ASN A 276 -13.63 -3.82 -0.59
CA ASN A 276 -13.69 -5.26 -0.47
C ASN A 276 -13.54 -5.99 -1.82
N HIS A 277 -14.11 -5.42 -2.90
CA HIS A 277 -14.26 -6.12 -4.17
C HIS A 277 -13.30 -5.65 -5.27
N GLU A 278 -12.80 -4.40 -5.20
CA GLU A 278 -12.02 -3.80 -6.28
C GLU A 278 -10.63 -3.31 -5.83
N HIS A 279 -10.46 -2.93 -4.55
CA HIS A 279 -9.20 -2.39 -4.07
C HIS A 279 -8.13 -3.48 -3.95
N TYR A 280 -7.08 -3.39 -4.79
CA TYR A 280 -5.90 -4.26 -4.71
C TYR A 280 -5.04 -3.91 -3.50
N HIS A 281 -4.85 -4.86 -2.60
CA HIS A 281 -4.15 -4.64 -1.35
C HIS A 281 -2.72 -5.20 -1.36
N THR A 282 -1.71 -4.32 -1.26
CA THR A 282 -0.29 -4.70 -1.30
C THR A 282 0.08 -5.75 -0.25
N GLY A 283 -0.48 -5.65 0.96
CA GLY A 283 -0.15 -6.54 2.09
C GLY A 283 -0.66 -7.97 1.96
N ILE A 284 -1.48 -8.27 0.94
CA ILE A 284 -2.02 -9.62 0.67
C ILE A 284 -1.73 -10.09 -0.76
N GLY A 285 -0.69 -9.55 -1.40
CA GLY A 285 -0.23 -10.01 -2.71
C GLY A 285 -0.96 -9.39 -3.90
N MET A 286 -1.49 -8.17 -3.75
CA MET A 286 -2.18 -7.45 -4.82
C MET A 286 -3.43 -8.19 -5.34
N VAL A 287 -4.20 -8.73 -4.43
CA VAL A 287 -5.57 -9.22 -4.66
C VAL A 287 -6.54 -8.38 -3.85
N THR A 288 -7.83 -8.48 -4.16
CA THR A 288 -8.84 -7.81 -3.35
C THR A 288 -9.08 -8.53 -2.01
N PRO A 289 -9.55 -7.85 -0.98
CA PRO A 289 -9.89 -8.48 0.30
C PRO A 289 -10.83 -9.67 0.17
N VAL A 290 -11.85 -9.58 -0.68
CA VAL A 290 -12.79 -10.69 -0.92
C VAL A 290 -12.13 -11.86 -1.63
N GLN A 291 -11.29 -11.63 -2.64
CA GLN A 291 -10.54 -12.69 -3.31
C GLN A 291 -9.67 -13.46 -2.32
N ARG A 292 -8.97 -12.74 -1.44
CA ARG A 292 -8.18 -13.36 -0.38
C ARG A 292 -9.03 -14.09 0.65
N HIS A 293 -10.14 -13.50 1.07
CA HIS A 293 -11.03 -14.06 2.09
C HIS A 293 -11.68 -15.39 1.64
N THR A 294 -12.04 -15.47 0.37
CA THR A 294 -12.69 -16.66 -0.24
C THR A 294 -11.70 -17.71 -0.76
N GLY A 295 -10.39 -17.44 -0.72
CA GLY A 295 -9.35 -18.35 -1.22
C GLY A 295 -9.12 -18.31 -2.74
N ARG A 296 -9.80 -17.43 -3.48
CA ARG A 296 -9.61 -17.24 -4.93
C ARG A 296 -8.22 -16.72 -5.29
N ASP A 297 -7.54 -16.09 -4.36
CA ASP A 297 -6.17 -15.62 -4.51
C ASP A 297 -5.19 -16.71 -4.95
N ILE A 298 -5.41 -17.96 -4.55
CA ILE A 298 -4.56 -19.09 -4.93
C ILE A 298 -4.55 -19.32 -6.44
N GLU A 299 -5.73 -19.25 -7.08
CA GLU A 299 -5.88 -19.40 -8.54
C GLU A 299 -5.27 -18.18 -9.25
N ILE A 300 -5.60 -16.98 -8.79
CA ILE A 300 -5.07 -15.72 -9.33
C ILE A 300 -3.54 -15.71 -9.30
N PHE A 301 -2.92 -16.17 -8.22
CA PHE A 301 -1.46 -16.23 -8.14
C PHE A 301 -0.86 -17.23 -9.14
N LYS A 302 -1.51 -18.38 -9.38
CA LYS A 302 -1.08 -19.35 -10.39
C LYS A 302 -1.18 -18.78 -11.80
N GLU A 303 -2.28 -18.10 -12.12
CA GLU A 303 -2.49 -17.47 -13.42
C GLU A 303 -1.45 -16.37 -13.68
N ARG A 304 -1.20 -15.49 -12.70
CA ARG A 304 -0.18 -14.44 -12.81
C ARG A 304 1.23 -15.00 -12.99
N GLU A 305 1.53 -16.11 -12.34
CA GLU A 305 2.84 -16.75 -12.49
C GLU A 305 2.99 -17.37 -13.88
N ALA A 306 1.93 -17.96 -14.43
CA ALA A 306 1.95 -18.48 -15.81
C ALA A 306 2.16 -17.37 -16.84
N ILE A 307 1.51 -16.20 -16.66
CA ILE A 307 1.70 -15.03 -17.54
C ILE A 307 3.16 -14.54 -17.47
N LYS A 308 3.74 -14.45 -16.28
CA LYS A 308 5.14 -14.04 -16.11
C LYS A 308 6.14 -14.97 -16.81
N GLN A 309 5.85 -16.28 -16.82
CA GLN A 309 6.70 -17.27 -17.48
C GLN A 309 6.54 -17.28 -19.00
N ALA A 310 5.40 -16.80 -19.51
CA ALA A 310 5.10 -16.71 -20.93
C ALA A 310 5.59 -15.42 -21.59
N THR A 311 5.87 -14.36 -20.78
CA THR A 311 6.41 -13.06 -21.21
C THR A 311 7.90 -12.97 -20.99
#